data_22bb4afa41a894a78d1756ae1c323603
#
_entry.id   22bb4afa41a894a78d1756ae1c323603
#
_cell.length_a   1.000
_cell.length_b   1.000
_cell.length_c   1.000
_cell.angle_alpha   90.00
_cell.angle_beta   90.00
_cell.angle_gamma   90.00
#
_symmetry.space_group_name_H-M   'P 1'
#
loop_
_entity.id
_entity.type
_entity.pdbx_description
1 polymer ?
#
loop_
_entity_poly.entity_id
_entity_poly.type
_entity_poly.pdbx_seq_one_letter_code
_entity_poly.pdbx_strand_id
1 'polypeptide(L)'
;MVAEITSSIMSGAGVTPGDRHLSYLPLAHVFERVILAVCFQGGGTAGFFSGDTRAVVDDLKALRPTVFISVPRLLNKVHDSIMDGARKKLVTRLLFGAALKAKGLKLRKVGRGRHAFWDRLVFNKVAAKVGLSECRMILSGSAPLAAHVLEFLRVAFPGISGIEGYGQTESTGAATLQAMYTTDAGNVGGPIVSCEIALQSVPDMGYLHTDAAHGEDRGTPCEGRGEICLRGHNVFMGYYKDEKKTKETIDADGWLHTGDIGIWLPNGALKIVDRKKNLFKLAQGEYVAPEKLENIYGKSSLVGQVFVYGDSLQASLVAVVVPDEQGLAAWAQAKGLAGDAAKLCALPELRADVLADILRVGKESKLHGFEIARAVHLDPEPFSMENGLITTTFKLKRDVAKKHYRLQIDAMYDSLAKK
;
A
#
# COMPACT_ATOMS: atom_id res chain seq x y z
N MET A 1 16.99 17.22 -2.44
CA MET A 1 15.93 17.81 -3.29
C MET A 1 16.36 17.93 -4.76
N VAL A 2 17.42 18.69 -5.14
CA VAL A 2 17.85 18.80 -6.56
C VAL A 2 18.15 17.44 -7.17
N ALA A 3 18.94 16.59 -6.51
CA ALA A 3 19.23 15.24 -6.96
C ALA A 3 17.95 14.40 -7.18
N GLU A 4 16.98 14.54 -6.30
CA GLU A 4 15.70 13.82 -6.39
C GLU A 4 14.86 14.29 -7.59
N ILE A 5 14.78 15.60 -7.82
CA ILE A 5 14.09 16.17 -8.99
C ILE A 5 14.72 15.67 -10.28
N THR A 6 16.07 15.73 -10.38
CA THR A 6 16.82 15.25 -11.53
C THR A 6 16.58 13.76 -11.78
N SER A 7 16.60 12.96 -10.73
CA SER A 7 16.32 11.52 -10.81
C SER A 7 14.91 11.21 -11.31
N SER A 8 13.90 11.93 -10.84
CA SER A 8 12.52 11.78 -11.31
C SER A 8 12.39 12.04 -12.81
N ILE A 9 13.06 13.08 -13.30
CA ILE A 9 13.10 13.42 -14.74
C ILE A 9 13.79 12.32 -15.54
N MET A 10 14.97 11.89 -15.10
CA MET A 10 15.76 10.86 -15.81
C MET A 10 15.07 9.49 -15.79
N SER A 11 14.27 9.19 -14.78
CA SER A 11 13.45 7.96 -14.71
C SER A 11 12.20 8.01 -15.60
N GLY A 12 11.97 9.11 -16.33
CA GLY A 12 10.78 9.29 -17.18
C GLY A 12 9.51 9.70 -16.42
N ALA A 13 9.58 9.88 -15.10
CA ALA A 13 8.48 10.37 -14.27
C ALA A 13 8.41 11.91 -14.20
N GLY A 14 9.13 12.60 -15.08
CA GLY A 14 9.14 14.06 -15.17
C GLY A 14 7.79 14.64 -15.56
N VAL A 15 7.60 15.91 -15.21
CA VAL A 15 6.43 16.74 -15.54
C VAL A 15 6.78 17.71 -16.66
N THR A 16 5.82 18.03 -17.51
CA THR A 16 5.93 18.96 -18.65
C THR A 16 4.94 20.13 -18.50
N PRO A 17 5.08 21.22 -19.27
CA PRO A 17 4.15 22.37 -19.18
C PRO A 17 2.67 22.05 -19.41
N GLY A 18 2.38 20.95 -20.13
CA GLY A 18 0.99 20.48 -20.33
C GLY A 18 0.42 19.65 -19.19
N ASP A 19 1.24 19.31 -18.18
CA ASP A 19 0.80 18.47 -17.09
C ASP A 19 0.11 19.24 -15.97
N ARG A 20 -0.84 18.57 -15.33
CA ARG A 20 -1.58 19.04 -14.16
C ARG A 20 -1.47 18.01 -13.05
N HIS A 21 -1.09 18.46 -11.88
CA HIS A 21 -1.02 17.68 -10.65
C HIS A 21 -2.05 18.19 -9.62
N LEU A 22 -2.78 17.28 -8.97
CA LEU A 22 -3.63 17.62 -7.82
C LEU A 22 -2.81 17.48 -6.53
N SER A 23 -2.48 18.62 -5.93
CA SER A 23 -1.78 18.70 -4.64
C SER A 23 -2.81 18.55 -3.51
N TYR A 24 -2.90 17.36 -2.93
CA TYR A 24 -3.80 17.05 -1.80
C TYR A 24 -3.06 16.40 -0.62
N LEU A 25 -1.84 15.91 -0.86
CA LEU A 25 -1.02 15.38 0.22
C LEU A 25 -0.46 16.52 1.08
N PRO A 26 -0.22 16.28 2.38
CA PRO A 26 0.31 17.32 3.26
C PRO A 26 1.69 17.81 2.81
N LEU A 27 1.87 19.12 2.64
CA LEU A 27 3.15 19.73 2.27
C LEU A 27 4.24 19.53 3.35
N ALA A 28 3.85 19.21 4.59
CA ALA A 28 4.78 18.79 5.63
C ALA A 28 5.46 17.46 5.32
N HIS A 29 4.86 16.63 4.47
CA HIS A 29 5.43 15.34 4.04
C HIS A 29 6.36 15.54 2.85
N VAL A 30 7.54 14.90 2.87
CA VAL A 30 8.58 15.04 1.83
C VAL A 30 8.06 14.65 0.45
N PHE A 31 7.17 13.66 0.36
CA PHE A 31 6.62 13.19 -0.91
C PHE A 31 5.96 14.31 -1.70
N GLU A 32 5.03 15.06 -1.08
CA GLU A 32 4.38 16.19 -1.76
C GLU A 32 5.36 17.31 -2.10
N ARG A 33 6.34 17.59 -1.24
CA ARG A 33 7.39 18.60 -1.51
C ARG A 33 8.18 18.27 -2.76
N VAL A 34 8.59 17.02 -2.93
CA VAL A 34 9.33 16.57 -4.11
C VAL A 34 8.46 16.69 -5.36
N ILE A 35 7.20 16.24 -5.30
CA ILE A 35 6.30 16.29 -6.44
C ILE A 35 6.01 17.72 -6.88
N LEU A 36 5.74 18.64 -5.96
CA LEU A 36 5.57 20.06 -6.30
C LEU A 36 6.84 20.65 -6.91
N ALA A 37 8.01 20.30 -6.38
CA ALA A 37 9.28 20.77 -6.94
C ALA A 37 9.51 20.22 -8.36
N VAL A 38 9.19 18.95 -8.64
CA VAL A 38 9.23 18.37 -9.98
C VAL A 38 8.21 19.06 -10.89
N CYS A 39 7.00 19.34 -10.39
CA CYS A 39 5.96 20.05 -11.12
C CYS A 39 6.41 21.46 -11.55
N PHE A 40 6.95 22.23 -10.62
CA PHE A 40 7.43 23.59 -10.89
C PHE A 40 8.65 23.60 -11.82
N GLN A 41 9.57 22.69 -11.63
CA GLN A 41 10.75 22.56 -12.48
C GLN A 41 10.37 22.18 -13.92
N GLY A 42 9.36 21.34 -14.10
CA GLY A 42 8.84 20.94 -15.42
C GLY A 42 7.89 21.95 -16.06
N GLY A 43 7.56 23.06 -15.40
CA GLY A 43 6.60 24.05 -15.87
C GLY A 43 5.14 23.55 -15.84
N GLY A 44 4.86 22.50 -15.08
CA GLY A 44 3.50 21.97 -14.93
C GLY A 44 2.61 22.83 -14.03
N THR A 45 1.33 22.53 -14.02
CA THR A 45 0.33 23.21 -13.17
C THR A 45 0.02 22.38 -11.94
N ALA A 46 0.08 22.99 -10.75
CA ALA A 46 -0.40 22.41 -9.51
C ALA A 46 -1.78 23.01 -9.15
N GLY A 47 -2.80 22.17 -9.07
CA GLY A 47 -4.10 22.52 -8.51
C GLY A 47 -4.15 22.06 -7.05
N PHE A 48 -4.58 22.93 -6.15
CA PHE A 48 -4.73 22.58 -4.73
C PHE A 48 -6.15 22.05 -4.47
N PHE A 49 -6.27 21.03 -3.63
CA PHE A 49 -7.56 20.44 -3.28
C PHE A 49 -8.40 21.41 -2.41
N SER A 50 -9.70 21.13 -2.33
CA SER A 50 -10.69 21.95 -1.62
C SER A 50 -10.53 22.02 -0.10
N GLY A 51 -9.59 21.25 0.48
CA GLY A 51 -9.36 21.15 1.91
C GLY A 51 -10.08 20.00 2.60
N ASP A 52 -11.07 19.37 1.96
CA ASP A 52 -11.74 18.15 2.45
C ASP A 52 -11.21 16.91 1.71
N THR A 53 -10.50 16.05 2.43
CA THR A 53 -9.97 14.79 1.88
C THR A 53 -11.07 13.82 1.41
N ARG A 54 -12.31 13.98 1.88
CA ARG A 54 -13.46 13.19 1.42
C ARG A 54 -13.93 13.62 0.03
N ALA A 55 -13.69 14.88 -0.34
CA ALA A 55 -14.07 15.48 -1.63
C ALA A 55 -12.99 15.36 -2.72
N VAL A 56 -11.84 14.70 -2.45
CA VAL A 56 -10.72 14.57 -3.41
C VAL A 56 -11.17 14.05 -4.78
N VAL A 57 -12.17 13.17 -4.85
CA VAL A 57 -12.69 12.67 -6.14
C VAL A 57 -13.39 13.78 -6.93
N ASP A 58 -14.03 14.73 -6.27
CA ASP A 58 -14.67 15.87 -6.95
C ASP A 58 -13.62 16.90 -7.40
N ASP A 59 -12.55 17.10 -6.61
CA ASP A 59 -11.39 17.87 -7.03
C ASP A 59 -10.68 17.24 -8.25
N LEU A 60 -10.56 15.89 -8.30
CA LEU A 60 -10.05 15.16 -9.47
C LEU A 60 -10.90 15.40 -10.72
N LYS A 61 -12.23 15.41 -10.59
CA LYS A 61 -13.14 15.70 -11.71
C LYS A 61 -13.01 17.15 -12.20
N ALA A 62 -12.82 18.09 -11.28
CA ALA A 62 -12.68 19.51 -11.60
C ALA A 62 -11.35 19.80 -12.31
N LEU A 63 -10.24 19.28 -11.80
CA LEU A 63 -8.89 19.53 -12.33
C LEU A 63 -8.56 18.64 -13.53
N ARG A 64 -9.03 17.39 -13.54
CA ARG A 64 -8.65 16.35 -14.53
C ARG A 64 -7.12 16.24 -14.67
N PRO A 65 -6.42 15.81 -13.59
CA PRO A 65 -4.97 15.77 -13.59
C PRO A 65 -4.42 14.82 -14.64
N THR A 66 -3.27 15.18 -15.24
CA THR A 66 -2.52 14.33 -16.16
C THR A 66 -1.51 13.44 -15.45
N VAL A 67 -1.04 13.89 -14.27
CA VAL A 67 -0.21 13.14 -13.35
C VAL A 67 -0.89 13.12 -11.98
N PHE A 68 -1.09 11.91 -11.44
CA PHE A 68 -1.77 11.72 -10.17
C PHE A 68 -0.86 10.95 -9.21
N ILE A 69 -0.35 11.67 -8.22
CA ILE A 69 0.49 11.11 -7.19
C ILE A 69 -0.39 10.82 -5.98
N SER A 70 -0.34 9.59 -5.49
CA SER A 70 -1.30 9.16 -4.50
C SER A 70 -0.72 8.15 -3.50
N VAL A 71 -1.49 7.84 -2.50
CA VAL A 71 -1.18 6.82 -1.49
C VAL A 71 -2.11 5.61 -1.65
N PRO A 72 -1.68 4.41 -1.24
CA PRO A 72 -2.44 3.18 -1.42
C PRO A 72 -3.88 3.25 -0.94
N ARG A 73 -4.14 3.89 0.20
CA ARG A 73 -5.48 4.00 0.77
C ARG A 73 -6.49 4.66 -0.18
N LEU A 74 -6.10 5.75 -0.86
CA LEU A 74 -6.99 6.40 -1.82
C LEU A 74 -7.14 5.58 -3.09
N LEU A 75 -6.06 4.93 -3.56
CA LEU A 75 -6.11 4.07 -4.75
C LEU A 75 -6.98 2.84 -4.52
N ASN A 76 -6.93 2.24 -3.33
CA ASN A 76 -7.83 1.17 -2.92
C ASN A 76 -9.29 1.64 -2.92
N LYS A 77 -9.57 2.81 -2.34
CA LYS A 77 -10.93 3.39 -2.33
C LYS A 77 -11.45 3.65 -3.76
N VAL A 78 -10.61 4.12 -4.65
CA VAL A 78 -10.95 4.28 -6.09
C VAL A 78 -11.24 2.94 -6.74
N HIS A 79 -10.38 1.93 -6.51
CA HIS A 79 -10.60 0.56 -6.98
C HIS A 79 -11.95 0.01 -6.52
N ASP A 80 -12.22 0.05 -5.21
CA ASP A 80 -13.42 -0.53 -4.61
C ASP A 80 -14.68 0.18 -5.09
N SER A 81 -14.67 1.51 -5.15
CA SER A 81 -15.79 2.29 -5.68
C SER A 81 -16.14 1.94 -7.13
N ILE A 82 -15.13 1.68 -7.98
CA ILE A 82 -15.33 1.26 -9.38
C ILE A 82 -15.90 -0.16 -9.41
N MET A 83 -15.33 -1.08 -8.62
CA MET A 83 -15.77 -2.48 -8.58
C MET A 83 -17.20 -2.61 -8.08
N ASP A 84 -17.57 -1.87 -7.04
CA ASP A 84 -18.93 -1.86 -6.48
C ASP A 84 -19.92 -1.24 -7.45
N GLY A 85 -19.54 -0.15 -8.12
CA GLY A 85 -20.35 0.42 -9.20
C GLY A 85 -20.64 -0.57 -10.33
N ALA A 86 -19.63 -1.39 -10.68
CA ALA A 86 -19.77 -2.42 -11.72
C ALA A 86 -20.65 -3.60 -11.28
N ARG A 87 -20.71 -3.91 -9.98
CA ARG A 87 -21.48 -5.04 -9.43
C ARG A 87 -22.98 -4.80 -9.33
N LYS A 88 -23.45 -3.54 -9.30
CA LYS A 88 -24.85 -3.16 -9.05
C LYS A 88 -25.85 -3.76 -10.04
N LYS A 89 -25.47 -4.01 -11.30
CA LYS A 89 -26.34 -4.59 -12.33
C LYS A 89 -25.64 -5.79 -12.97
N LEU A 90 -26.37 -6.88 -13.19
CA LEU A 90 -25.83 -8.12 -13.77
C LEU A 90 -25.12 -7.88 -15.12
N VAL A 91 -25.77 -7.14 -16.01
CA VAL A 91 -25.20 -6.84 -17.34
C VAL A 91 -23.90 -6.04 -17.22
N THR A 92 -23.88 -5.01 -16.36
CA THR A 92 -22.67 -4.21 -16.12
C THR A 92 -21.55 -5.07 -15.55
N ARG A 93 -21.87 -5.96 -14.60
CA ARG A 93 -20.89 -6.88 -14.00
C ARG A 93 -20.26 -7.79 -15.04
N LEU A 94 -21.07 -8.41 -15.91
CA LEU A 94 -20.59 -9.32 -16.96
C LEU A 94 -19.72 -8.58 -17.98
N LEU A 95 -20.19 -7.42 -18.49
CA LEU A 95 -19.44 -6.61 -19.46
C LEU A 95 -18.14 -6.09 -18.87
N PHE A 96 -18.15 -5.59 -17.64
CA PHE A 96 -16.97 -5.08 -16.96
C PHE A 96 -15.95 -6.20 -16.70
N GLY A 97 -16.41 -7.37 -16.26
CA GLY A 97 -15.55 -8.56 -16.07
C GLY A 97 -14.90 -9.03 -17.36
N ALA A 98 -15.66 -9.11 -18.46
CA ALA A 98 -15.12 -9.46 -19.78
C ALA A 98 -14.08 -8.43 -20.27
N ALA A 99 -14.36 -7.14 -20.07
CA ALA A 99 -13.46 -6.04 -20.43
C ALA A 99 -12.15 -6.10 -19.63
N LEU A 100 -12.22 -6.29 -18.30
CA LEU A 100 -11.04 -6.45 -17.45
C LEU A 100 -10.18 -7.64 -17.87
N LYS A 101 -10.81 -8.79 -18.11
CA LYS A 101 -10.10 -10.01 -18.55
C LYS A 101 -9.40 -9.79 -19.90
N ALA A 102 -10.09 -9.23 -20.89
CA ALA A 102 -9.53 -8.97 -22.22
C ALA A 102 -8.35 -8.00 -22.18
N LYS A 103 -8.50 -6.87 -21.47
CA LYS A 103 -7.41 -5.90 -21.33
C LYS A 103 -6.26 -6.40 -20.46
N GLY A 104 -6.53 -7.13 -19.38
CA GLY A 104 -5.50 -7.75 -18.54
C GLY A 104 -4.64 -8.75 -19.32
N LEU A 105 -5.26 -9.57 -20.18
CA LEU A 105 -4.53 -10.46 -21.09
C LEU A 105 -3.66 -9.68 -22.09
N LYS A 106 -4.19 -8.59 -22.65
CA LYS A 106 -3.44 -7.73 -23.57
C LYS A 106 -2.27 -7.01 -22.86
N LEU A 107 -2.50 -6.49 -21.65
CA LEU A 107 -1.44 -5.86 -20.85
C LEU A 107 -0.28 -6.84 -20.62
N ARG A 108 -0.56 -8.06 -20.20
CA ARG A 108 0.47 -9.09 -19.98
C ARG A 108 1.19 -9.53 -21.24
N LYS A 109 0.50 -9.57 -22.39
CA LYS A 109 1.11 -10.02 -23.68
C LYS A 109 1.89 -8.93 -24.41
N VAL A 110 1.44 -7.69 -24.37
CA VAL A 110 1.92 -6.60 -25.23
C VAL A 110 2.51 -5.43 -24.43
N GLY A 111 2.43 -5.46 -23.09
CA GLY A 111 2.91 -4.37 -22.22
C GLY A 111 2.07 -3.09 -22.29
N ARG A 112 0.92 -3.09 -22.97
CA ARG A 112 0.09 -1.89 -23.16
C ARG A 112 -1.37 -2.16 -22.79
N GLY A 113 -1.89 -1.41 -21.82
CA GLY A 113 -3.27 -1.49 -21.35
C GLY A 113 -4.33 -0.80 -22.23
N ARG A 114 -4.02 -0.42 -23.48
CA ARG A 114 -5.02 0.19 -24.39
C ARG A 114 -5.74 -0.87 -25.20
N HIS A 115 -7.08 -0.73 -25.32
CA HIS A 115 -7.93 -1.60 -26.12
C HIS A 115 -9.10 -0.79 -26.72
N ALA A 116 -9.02 -0.43 -28.01
CA ALA A 116 -9.93 0.52 -28.66
C ALA A 116 -11.42 0.27 -28.35
N PHE A 117 -11.88 -0.98 -28.48
CA PHE A 117 -13.28 -1.34 -28.23
C PHE A 117 -13.67 -1.19 -26.75
N TRP A 118 -12.92 -1.81 -25.83
CA TRP A 118 -13.27 -1.79 -24.41
C TRP A 118 -13.01 -0.44 -23.75
N ASP A 119 -12.01 0.32 -24.22
CA ASP A 119 -11.76 1.66 -23.73
C ASP A 119 -12.94 2.57 -24.08
N ARG A 120 -13.44 2.53 -25.33
CA ARG A 120 -14.58 3.36 -25.77
C ARG A 120 -15.88 2.96 -25.07
N LEU A 121 -16.14 1.66 -24.91
CA LEU A 121 -17.39 1.14 -24.37
C LEU A 121 -17.49 1.30 -22.85
N VAL A 122 -16.38 1.05 -22.12
CA VAL A 122 -16.35 0.91 -20.66
C VAL A 122 -15.38 1.89 -20.02
N PHE A 123 -14.06 1.79 -20.33
CA PHE A 123 -13.03 2.36 -19.47
C PHE A 123 -12.88 3.88 -19.57
N ASN A 124 -13.16 4.50 -20.71
CA ASN A 124 -13.20 5.97 -20.82
C ASN A 124 -14.29 6.57 -19.91
N LYS A 125 -15.44 5.88 -19.78
CA LYS A 125 -16.52 6.31 -18.88
C LYS A 125 -16.11 6.16 -17.41
N VAL A 126 -15.39 5.09 -17.08
CA VAL A 126 -14.86 4.85 -15.73
C VAL A 126 -13.84 5.93 -15.38
N ALA A 127 -12.89 6.21 -16.28
CA ALA A 127 -11.87 7.24 -16.08
C ALA A 127 -12.50 8.64 -15.90
N ALA A 128 -13.50 9.00 -16.73
CA ALA A 128 -14.21 10.26 -16.61
C ALA A 128 -14.97 10.39 -15.28
N LYS A 129 -15.59 9.31 -14.81
CA LYS A 129 -16.35 9.31 -13.55
C LYS A 129 -15.49 9.59 -12.32
N VAL A 130 -14.21 9.20 -12.33
CA VAL A 130 -13.24 9.48 -11.25
C VAL A 130 -12.37 10.70 -11.52
N GLY A 131 -12.52 11.38 -12.67
CA GLY A 131 -11.72 12.57 -13.02
C GLY A 131 -10.31 12.26 -13.56
N LEU A 132 -10.03 11.01 -13.96
CA LEU A 132 -8.71 10.56 -14.44
C LEU A 132 -8.68 10.29 -15.95
N SER A 133 -9.59 10.92 -16.73
CA SER A 133 -9.69 10.71 -18.19
C SER A 133 -8.45 11.17 -18.97
N GLU A 134 -7.72 12.15 -18.44
CA GLU A 134 -6.52 12.72 -19.08
C GLU A 134 -5.23 12.26 -18.39
N CYS A 135 -5.36 11.38 -17.37
CA CYS A 135 -4.23 10.94 -16.59
C CYS A 135 -3.33 9.99 -17.40
N ARG A 136 -2.03 10.35 -17.49
CA ARG A 136 -0.99 9.54 -18.16
C ARG A 136 -0.14 8.75 -17.18
N MET A 137 -0.08 9.18 -15.92
CA MET A 137 0.74 8.55 -14.88
C MET A 137 0.03 8.58 -13.53
N ILE A 138 -0.01 7.42 -12.87
CA ILE A 138 -0.31 7.30 -11.43
C ILE A 138 0.96 6.80 -10.75
N LEU A 139 1.44 7.54 -9.74
CA LEU A 139 2.54 7.12 -8.89
C LEU A 139 2.01 6.84 -7.48
N SER A 140 2.21 5.62 -7.01
CA SER A 140 1.94 5.21 -5.64
C SER A 140 3.22 5.17 -4.82
N GLY A 141 3.16 5.64 -3.59
CA GLY A 141 4.29 5.60 -2.67
C GLY A 141 3.84 5.73 -1.22
N SER A 142 4.81 5.84 -0.35
CA SER A 142 4.60 6.04 1.10
C SER A 142 4.14 4.79 1.87
N ALA A 143 3.47 3.84 1.26
CA ALA A 143 3.10 2.54 1.82
C ALA A 143 2.96 1.49 0.69
N PRO A 144 2.99 0.19 0.98
CA PRO A 144 2.82 -0.85 -0.02
C PRO A 144 1.43 -0.79 -0.67
N LEU A 145 1.37 -0.87 -2.00
CA LEU A 145 0.13 -1.04 -2.75
C LEU A 145 -0.05 -2.52 -3.13
N ALA A 146 -1.25 -3.04 -2.93
CA ALA A 146 -1.53 -4.41 -3.33
C ALA A 146 -1.37 -4.58 -4.86
N ALA A 147 -0.62 -5.58 -5.29
CA ALA A 147 -0.29 -5.81 -6.70
C ALA A 147 -1.53 -5.84 -7.61
N HIS A 148 -2.62 -6.48 -7.17
CA HIS A 148 -3.87 -6.55 -7.94
C HIS A 148 -4.52 -5.18 -8.16
N VAL A 149 -4.36 -4.23 -7.21
CA VAL A 149 -4.87 -2.86 -7.35
C VAL A 149 -4.07 -2.10 -8.38
N LEU A 150 -2.73 -2.21 -8.34
CA LEU A 150 -1.87 -1.58 -9.35
C LEU A 150 -2.14 -2.13 -10.77
N GLU A 151 -2.28 -3.46 -10.91
CA GLU A 151 -2.68 -4.09 -12.18
C GLU A 151 -4.06 -3.59 -12.64
N PHE A 152 -5.03 -3.51 -11.73
CA PHE A 152 -6.35 -2.96 -12.01
C PHE A 152 -6.27 -1.53 -12.53
N LEU A 153 -5.51 -0.64 -11.89
CA LEU A 153 -5.36 0.75 -12.34
C LEU A 153 -4.80 0.82 -13.76
N ARG A 154 -3.79 0.02 -14.09
CA ARG A 154 -3.20 -0.08 -15.44
C ARG A 154 -4.19 -0.56 -16.49
N VAL A 155 -5.15 -1.40 -16.10
CA VAL A 155 -6.21 -1.92 -16.98
C VAL A 155 -7.38 -0.93 -17.05
N ALA A 156 -7.84 -0.40 -15.92
CA ALA A 156 -9.04 0.44 -15.83
C ALA A 156 -8.85 1.83 -16.44
N PHE A 157 -7.63 2.36 -16.47
CA PHE A 157 -7.34 3.69 -17.01
C PHE A 157 -6.56 3.59 -18.32
N PRO A 158 -7.16 3.95 -19.46
CA PRO A 158 -6.57 3.74 -20.78
C PRO A 158 -5.26 4.48 -21.02
N GLY A 159 -4.16 3.73 -21.19
CA GLY A 159 -2.85 4.29 -21.54
C GLY A 159 -2.07 4.88 -20.37
N ILE A 160 -2.53 4.67 -19.16
CA ILE A 160 -1.83 5.12 -17.95
C ILE A 160 -0.56 4.29 -17.69
N SER A 161 0.47 4.97 -17.21
CA SER A 161 1.59 4.33 -16.52
C SER A 161 1.30 4.34 -15.03
N GLY A 162 0.87 3.21 -14.48
CA GLY A 162 0.77 3.01 -13.03
C GLY A 162 2.11 2.50 -12.52
N ILE A 163 2.75 3.22 -11.62
CA ILE A 163 4.06 2.87 -11.06
C ILE A 163 4.08 3.00 -9.56
N GLU A 164 4.99 2.28 -8.94
CA GLU A 164 5.22 2.30 -7.50
C GLU A 164 6.67 2.72 -7.23
N GLY A 165 6.89 3.50 -6.16
CA GLY A 165 8.20 3.88 -5.70
C GLY A 165 8.35 3.68 -4.20
N TYR A 166 9.59 3.50 -3.75
CA TYR A 166 9.94 3.35 -2.35
C TYR A 166 10.96 4.42 -1.95
N GLY A 167 10.82 4.89 -0.74
CA GLY A 167 11.75 5.77 -0.07
C GLY A 167 11.17 6.31 1.23
N GLN A 168 11.93 7.17 1.87
CA GLN A 168 11.60 7.73 3.17
C GLN A 168 12.04 9.19 3.27
N THR A 169 11.72 9.86 4.37
CA THR A 169 12.09 11.26 4.58
C THR A 169 13.60 11.45 4.55
N GLU A 170 14.33 10.51 5.11
CA GLU A 170 15.79 10.47 5.21
C GLU A 170 16.48 10.28 3.84
N SER A 171 15.76 9.74 2.84
CA SER A 171 16.21 9.69 1.44
C SER A 171 15.63 10.81 0.57
N THR A 172 15.07 11.85 1.16
CA THR A 172 14.45 13.00 0.48
C THR A 172 13.31 12.61 -0.48
N GLY A 173 12.65 11.50 -0.24
CA GLY A 173 11.58 10.96 -1.09
C GLY A 173 11.93 9.60 -1.63
N ALA A 174 12.06 9.46 -2.94
CA ALA A 174 12.29 8.16 -3.55
C ALA A 174 13.77 7.69 -3.44
N ALA A 175 13.93 6.39 -3.29
CA ALA A 175 15.20 5.67 -3.48
C ALA A 175 15.08 4.69 -4.64
N THR A 176 13.87 4.17 -4.89
CA THR A 176 13.55 3.35 -6.06
C THR A 176 12.32 3.85 -6.78
N LEU A 177 12.23 3.50 -8.05
CA LEU A 177 11.06 3.76 -8.86
C LEU A 177 10.89 2.65 -9.90
N GLN A 178 9.66 2.19 -10.11
CA GLN A 178 9.35 1.30 -11.23
C GLN A 178 9.54 2.03 -12.57
N ALA A 179 10.00 1.28 -13.57
CA ALA A 179 10.10 1.82 -14.93
C ALA A 179 8.70 2.18 -15.47
N MET A 180 8.66 3.26 -16.26
CA MET A 180 7.44 3.69 -16.93
C MET A 180 6.90 2.55 -17.82
N TYR A 181 5.59 2.35 -17.76
CA TYR A 181 4.88 1.33 -18.52
C TYR A 181 5.26 -0.13 -18.20
N THR A 182 5.94 -0.38 -17.06
CA THR A 182 6.16 -1.76 -16.61
C THR A 182 4.84 -2.49 -16.40
N THR A 183 4.85 -3.79 -16.61
CA THR A 183 3.71 -4.68 -16.29
C THR A 183 3.87 -5.35 -14.93
N ASP A 184 5.06 -5.29 -14.36
CA ASP A 184 5.37 -5.92 -13.07
C ASP A 184 4.69 -5.19 -11.92
N ALA A 185 4.16 -5.94 -10.98
CA ALA A 185 3.54 -5.41 -9.76
C ALA A 185 4.05 -6.18 -8.52
N GLY A 186 3.91 -5.58 -7.34
CA GLY A 186 4.38 -6.17 -6.08
C GLY A 186 5.88 -6.02 -5.85
N ASN A 187 6.50 -5.05 -6.51
CA ASN A 187 7.86 -4.58 -6.29
C ASN A 187 7.88 -3.04 -6.40
N VAL A 188 8.97 -2.43 -6.02
CA VAL A 188 9.15 -0.97 -6.03
C VAL A 188 10.16 -0.48 -7.07
N GLY A 189 10.51 -1.33 -8.04
CA GLY A 189 11.45 -1.01 -9.11
C GLY A 189 12.90 -1.05 -8.70
N GLY A 190 13.76 -0.43 -9.51
CA GLY A 190 15.20 -0.31 -9.29
C GLY A 190 15.59 1.02 -8.67
N PRO A 191 16.88 1.19 -8.33
CA PRO A 191 17.42 2.43 -7.79
C PRO A 191 17.21 3.61 -8.74
N ILE A 192 16.91 4.78 -8.19
CA ILE A 192 16.97 6.03 -8.95
C ILE A 192 18.44 6.43 -9.19
N VAL A 193 18.69 7.29 -10.17
CA VAL A 193 20.06 7.61 -10.60
C VAL A 193 20.93 8.30 -9.54
N SER A 194 20.33 8.88 -8.51
CA SER A 194 21.05 9.53 -7.39
C SER A 194 21.22 8.64 -6.17
N CYS A 195 20.86 7.35 -6.23
CA CYS A 195 20.85 6.45 -5.10
C CYS A 195 21.53 5.11 -5.42
N GLU A 196 22.42 4.69 -4.56
CA GLU A 196 22.95 3.33 -4.48
C GLU A 196 22.17 2.56 -3.42
N ILE A 197 21.93 1.27 -3.66
CA ILE A 197 21.19 0.40 -2.73
C ILE A 197 21.98 -0.87 -2.48
N ALA A 198 22.13 -1.22 -1.20
CA ALA A 198 22.69 -2.49 -0.75
C ALA A 198 21.73 -3.20 0.20
N LEU A 199 21.82 -4.52 0.26
CA LEU A 199 21.12 -5.32 1.27
C LEU A 199 22.14 -5.80 2.30
N GLN A 200 21.98 -5.36 3.55
CA GLN A 200 22.78 -5.83 4.68
C GLN A 200 22.12 -7.04 5.32
N SER A 201 22.87 -8.10 5.52
CA SER A 201 22.38 -9.31 6.22
C SER A 201 21.86 -8.98 7.62
N VAL A 202 20.77 -9.62 8.00
CA VAL A 202 20.18 -9.61 9.35
C VAL A 202 20.06 -11.06 9.81
N PRO A 203 21.20 -11.70 10.27
CA PRO A 203 21.23 -13.13 10.57
C PRO A 203 20.25 -13.55 11.64
N ASP A 204 20.06 -12.72 12.65
CA ASP A 204 19.12 -12.98 13.77
C ASP A 204 17.67 -13.16 13.30
N MET A 205 17.33 -12.61 12.13
CA MET A 205 16.03 -12.72 11.49
C MET A 205 16.02 -13.71 10.30
N GLY A 206 17.15 -14.35 10.01
CA GLY A 206 17.29 -15.30 8.90
C GLY A 206 17.27 -14.65 7.51
N TYR A 207 17.64 -13.37 7.40
CA TYR A 207 17.77 -12.66 6.12
C TYR A 207 19.24 -12.47 5.79
N LEU A 208 19.71 -13.15 4.73
CA LEU A 208 21.11 -13.07 4.28
C LEU A 208 21.18 -12.48 2.87
N HIS A 209 22.18 -11.61 2.63
CA HIS A 209 22.43 -11.04 1.31
C HIS A 209 22.85 -12.09 0.26
N THR A 210 23.18 -13.33 0.70
CA THR A 210 23.49 -14.48 -0.14
C THR A 210 22.31 -15.41 -0.42
N ASP A 211 21.13 -15.09 0.09
CA ASP A 211 19.95 -15.94 -0.11
C ASP A 211 19.51 -15.94 -1.58
N ALA A 212 19.20 -17.12 -2.10
CA ALA A 212 18.73 -17.31 -3.46
C ALA A 212 17.18 -17.45 -3.55
N ALA A 213 16.48 -17.46 -2.41
CA ALA A 213 15.03 -17.58 -2.37
C ALA A 213 14.43 -16.99 -1.09
N HIS A 214 13.20 -16.50 -1.20
CA HIS A 214 12.42 -15.91 -0.11
C HIS A 214 11.13 -16.68 0.13
N GLY A 215 10.71 -16.73 1.40
CA GLY A 215 9.55 -17.49 1.88
C GLY A 215 9.94 -18.87 2.39
N GLU A 216 9.08 -19.49 3.22
CA GLU A 216 9.33 -20.81 3.81
C GLU A 216 9.47 -21.90 2.76
N ASP A 217 8.63 -21.84 1.72
CA ASP A 217 8.68 -22.77 0.58
C ASP A 217 9.80 -22.43 -0.41
N ARG A 218 10.64 -21.42 -0.12
CA ARG A 218 11.62 -20.85 -1.05
C ARG A 218 11.03 -20.58 -2.45
N GLY A 219 9.74 -20.26 -2.50
CA GLY A 219 8.98 -20.14 -3.75
C GLY A 219 9.19 -18.84 -4.53
N THR A 220 9.79 -17.81 -3.92
CA THR A 220 10.14 -16.56 -4.61
C THR A 220 11.65 -16.51 -4.82
N PRO A 221 12.16 -16.70 -6.06
CA PRO A 221 13.58 -16.53 -6.35
C PRO A 221 14.02 -15.10 -6.00
N CYS A 222 15.23 -14.97 -5.44
CA CYS A 222 15.82 -13.68 -5.14
C CYS A 222 17.35 -13.73 -5.27
N GLU A 223 17.96 -12.57 -5.35
CA GLU A 223 19.41 -12.35 -5.40
C GLU A 223 19.85 -11.58 -4.13
N GLY A 224 19.52 -12.14 -2.97
CA GLY A 224 19.80 -11.58 -1.66
C GLY A 224 18.58 -11.06 -0.92
N ARG A 225 18.68 -11.12 0.42
CA ARG A 225 17.69 -10.59 1.38
C ARG A 225 18.42 -9.85 2.50
N GLY A 226 17.84 -8.77 3.00
CA GLY A 226 18.46 -8.05 4.12
C GLY A 226 17.80 -6.71 4.40
N GLU A 227 18.38 -5.98 5.32
CA GLU A 227 18.06 -4.58 5.55
C GLU A 227 18.48 -3.74 4.36
N ILE A 228 17.59 -2.90 3.88
CA ILE A 228 17.85 -1.98 2.78
C ILE A 228 18.72 -0.85 3.31
N CYS A 229 19.90 -0.68 2.71
CA CYS A 229 20.81 0.44 2.98
C CYS A 229 20.91 1.32 1.75
N LEU A 230 20.86 2.63 1.95
CA LEU A 230 20.85 3.63 0.89
C LEU A 230 22.08 4.53 0.99
N ARG A 231 22.69 4.87 -0.15
CA ARG A 231 23.75 5.86 -0.21
C ARG A 231 23.60 6.71 -1.47
N GLY A 232 23.82 8.00 -1.38
CA GLY A 232 23.76 8.90 -2.53
C GLY A 232 23.36 10.32 -2.20
N HIS A 233 23.23 11.13 -3.24
CA HIS A 233 22.95 12.57 -3.12
C HIS A 233 21.51 12.88 -2.68
N ASN A 234 20.63 11.90 -2.63
CA ASN A 234 19.27 12.02 -2.11
C ASN A 234 19.20 11.76 -0.59
N VAL A 235 20.24 11.17 0.02
CA VAL A 235 20.29 10.95 1.46
C VAL A 235 20.47 12.27 2.22
N PHE A 236 19.77 12.44 3.32
CA PHE A 236 19.83 13.63 4.16
C PHE A 236 21.16 13.71 4.92
N MET A 237 21.52 14.88 5.45
CA MET A 237 22.75 15.06 6.23
C MET A 237 22.63 14.57 7.68
N GLY A 238 21.44 14.32 8.17
CA GLY A 238 21.18 13.86 9.53
C GLY A 238 19.98 14.55 10.19
N TYR A 239 19.69 14.12 11.40
CA TYR A 239 18.62 14.70 12.23
C TYR A 239 19.06 16.00 12.89
N TYR A 240 18.22 17.01 12.80
CA TYR A 240 18.52 18.32 13.36
C TYR A 240 18.73 18.26 14.87
N LYS A 241 19.93 18.72 15.33
CA LYS A 241 20.36 18.70 16.75
C LYS A 241 20.31 17.32 17.43
N ASP A 242 20.39 16.22 16.66
CA ASP A 242 20.38 14.85 17.17
C ASP A 242 21.50 14.03 16.50
N GLU A 243 22.75 14.32 16.89
CA GLU A 243 23.92 13.62 16.36
C GLU A 243 23.92 12.13 16.70
N LYS A 244 23.38 11.77 17.90
CA LYS A 244 23.33 10.37 18.32
C LYS A 244 22.48 9.57 17.36
N LYS A 245 21.27 10.01 17.12
CA LYS A 245 20.34 9.36 16.19
C LYS A 245 20.87 9.38 14.75
N THR A 246 21.56 10.45 14.36
CA THR A 246 22.20 10.53 13.03
C THR A 246 23.24 9.44 12.87
N LYS A 247 24.16 9.25 13.84
CA LYS A 247 25.20 8.19 13.82
C LYS A 247 24.62 6.77 13.93
N GLU A 248 23.46 6.60 14.56
CA GLU A 248 22.74 5.33 14.61
C GLU A 248 22.08 4.99 13.27
N THR A 249 21.80 6.00 12.44
CA THR A 249 21.04 5.86 11.19
C THR A 249 21.92 5.90 9.95
N ILE A 250 23.00 6.69 9.96
CA ILE A 250 24.02 6.76 8.88
C ILE A 250 25.33 6.26 9.44
N ASP A 251 25.87 5.21 8.83
CA ASP A 251 27.15 4.64 9.24
C ASP A 251 28.35 5.46 8.76
N ALA A 252 29.57 5.00 9.14
CA ALA A 252 30.83 5.68 8.82
C ALA A 252 31.14 5.71 7.30
N ASP A 253 30.59 4.77 6.52
CA ASP A 253 30.75 4.67 5.07
C ASP A 253 29.67 5.45 4.31
N GLY A 254 28.78 6.15 5.03
CA GLY A 254 27.71 6.98 4.49
C GLY A 254 26.45 6.20 4.07
N TRP A 255 26.29 4.96 4.51
CA TRP A 255 25.08 4.21 4.28
C TRP A 255 23.99 4.56 5.28
N LEU A 256 22.84 4.94 4.78
CA LEU A 256 21.59 5.11 5.54
C LEU A 256 20.95 3.74 5.77
N HIS A 257 20.86 3.31 7.02
CA HIS A 257 20.13 2.12 7.45
C HIS A 257 18.65 2.45 7.55
N THR A 258 17.85 1.91 6.64
CA THR A 258 16.43 2.30 6.52
C THR A 258 15.53 1.68 7.58
N GLY A 259 15.95 0.57 8.18
CA GLY A 259 15.11 -0.26 9.05
C GLY A 259 14.04 -1.03 8.28
N ASP A 260 14.06 -1.03 6.95
CA ASP A 260 13.16 -1.79 6.10
C ASP A 260 13.88 -3.04 5.55
N ILE A 261 13.20 -4.18 5.53
CA ILE A 261 13.73 -5.44 4.96
C ILE A 261 13.27 -5.55 3.52
N GLY A 262 14.21 -5.87 2.64
CA GLY A 262 13.96 -6.05 1.22
C GLY A 262 14.61 -7.29 0.64
N ILE A 263 14.23 -7.60 -0.59
CA ILE A 263 14.81 -8.64 -1.43
C ILE A 263 15.05 -8.10 -2.83
N TRP A 264 16.17 -8.48 -3.45
CA TRP A 264 16.37 -8.29 -4.88
C TRP A 264 15.68 -9.42 -5.66
N LEU A 265 14.82 -9.05 -6.59
CA LEU A 265 14.24 -10.01 -7.53
C LEU A 265 15.20 -10.25 -8.70
N PRO A 266 15.12 -11.42 -9.39
CA PRO A 266 16.03 -11.74 -10.51
C PRO A 266 15.98 -10.75 -11.68
N ASN A 267 14.93 -9.93 -11.79
CA ASN A 267 14.81 -8.85 -12.78
C ASN A 267 15.45 -7.52 -12.33
N GLY A 268 16.17 -7.51 -11.20
CA GLY A 268 16.82 -6.33 -10.65
C GLY A 268 15.87 -5.36 -9.92
N ALA A 269 14.61 -5.72 -9.72
CA ALA A 269 13.68 -4.92 -8.95
C ALA A 269 13.77 -5.22 -7.45
N LEU A 270 13.67 -4.19 -6.62
CA LEU A 270 13.57 -4.31 -5.17
C LEU A 270 12.13 -4.62 -4.78
N LYS A 271 11.95 -5.58 -3.87
CA LYS A 271 10.67 -5.85 -3.22
C LYS A 271 10.81 -5.64 -1.72
N ILE A 272 9.94 -4.82 -1.16
CA ILE A 272 9.89 -4.60 0.29
C ILE A 272 9.17 -5.79 0.95
N VAL A 273 9.74 -6.29 2.03
CA VAL A 273 9.13 -7.35 2.84
C VAL A 273 8.30 -6.74 3.95
N ASP A 274 8.95 -6.00 4.86
CA ASP A 274 8.32 -5.21 5.93
C ASP A 274 9.39 -4.37 6.64
N ARG A 275 8.99 -3.61 7.65
CA ARG A 275 9.91 -2.94 8.54
C ARG A 275 10.54 -3.90 9.54
N LYS A 276 11.85 -3.83 9.74
CA LYS A 276 12.60 -4.65 10.71
C LYS A 276 11.96 -4.62 12.10
N LYS A 277 11.54 -3.45 12.58
CA LYS A 277 10.88 -3.27 13.87
C LYS A 277 9.39 -3.71 13.91
N ASN A 278 8.74 -3.86 12.75
CA ASN A 278 7.36 -4.32 12.67
C ASN A 278 7.28 -5.83 12.58
N LEU A 279 8.32 -6.45 12.01
CA LEU A 279 8.44 -7.91 11.99
C LEU A 279 8.51 -8.42 13.43
N PHE A 280 7.65 -9.33 13.77
CA PHE A 280 7.68 -9.98 15.09
C PHE A 280 7.81 -11.49 14.93
N LYS A 281 8.45 -12.10 15.92
CA LYS A 281 8.65 -13.54 15.99
C LYS A 281 7.56 -14.13 16.86
N LEU A 282 6.92 -15.18 16.41
CA LEU A 282 5.97 -15.97 17.20
C LEU A 282 6.70 -16.96 18.09
N ALA A 283 5.99 -17.55 19.07
CA ALA A 283 6.56 -18.48 20.05
C ALA A 283 7.25 -19.69 19.40
N GLN A 284 6.76 -20.17 18.26
CA GLN A 284 7.35 -21.27 17.49
C GLN A 284 8.54 -20.87 16.61
N GLY A 285 8.93 -19.61 16.61
CA GLY A 285 10.10 -19.12 15.88
C GLY A 285 9.82 -18.46 14.54
N GLU A 286 8.57 -18.47 14.06
CA GLU A 286 8.18 -17.89 12.77
C GLU A 286 8.17 -16.36 12.79
N TYR A 287 8.74 -15.73 11.77
CA TYR A 287 8.66 -14.29 11.58
C TYR A 287 7.44 -13.90 10.74
N VAL A 288 6.71 -12.91 11.21
CA VAL A 288 5.49 -12.42 10.58
C VAL A 288 5.66 -10.98 10.13
N ALA A 289 5.28 -10.71 8.89
CA ALA A 289 5.21 -9.39 8.28
C ALA A 289 3.76 -8.85 8.34
N PRO A 290 3.38 -8.06 9.35
CA PRO A 290 1.99 -7.69 9.57
C PRO A 290 1.39 -6.85 8.44
N GLU A 291 2.15 -5.97 7.80
CA GLU A 291 1.64 -5.15 6.69
C GLU A 291 1.22 -6.00 5.48
N LYS A 292 1.94 -7.10 5.20
CA LYS A 292 1.53 -8.10 4.19
C LYS A 292 0.16 -8.69 4.52
N LEU A 293 -0.06 -9.05 5.77
CA LEU A 293 -1.30 -9.69 6.21
C LEU A 293 -2.47 -8.70 6.18
N GLU A 294 -2.25 -7.48 6.64
CA GLU A 294 -3.25 -6.41 6.62
C GLU A 294 -3.71 -6.09 5.20
N ASN A 295 -2.80 -6.05 4.23
CA ASN A 295 -3.13 -5.88 2.82
C ASN A 295 -3.93 -7.07 2.26
N ILE A 296 -3.70 -8.28 2.76
CA ILE A 296 -4.46 -9.47 2.35
C ILE A 296 -5.85 -9.46 2.98
N TYR A 297 -5.96 -9.18 4.27
CA TYR A 297 -7.23 -9.11 4.98
C TYR A 297 -8.15 -7.99 4.47
N GLY A 298 -7.54 -6.88 4.03
CA GLY A 298 -8.26 -5.79 3.34
C GLY A 298 -8.93 -6.17 2.01
N LYS A 299 -8.72 -7.39 1.48
CA LYS A 299 -9.47 -7.92 0.34
C LYS A 299 -10.88 -8.38 0.72
N SER A 300 -11.15 -8.59 2.02
CA SER A 300 -12.48 -8.89 2.52
C SER A 300 -13.39 -7.67 2.40
N SER A 301 -14.59 -7.87 1.90
CA SER A 301 -15.60 -6.80 1.84
C SER A 301 -16.12 -6.38 3.23
N LEU A 302 -15.84 -7.14 4.27
CA LEU A 302 -16.19 -6.82 5.64
C LEU A 302 -15.10 -6.02 6.38
N VAL A 303 -13.90 -5.89 5.81
CA VAL A 303 -12.73 -5.27 6.46
C VAL A 303 -12.46 -3.91 5.84
N GLY A 304 -12.72 -2.85 6.59
CA GLY A 304 -12.38 -1.48 6.20
C GLY A 304 -10.96 -1.08 6.61
N GLN A 305 -10.59 -1.39 7.86
CA GLN A 305 -9.22 -1.22 8.37
C GLN A 305 -8.86 -2.39 9.28
N VAL A 306 -7.58 -2.72 9.38
CA VAL A 306 -7.14 -3.84 10.21
C VAL A 306 -5.77 -3.57 10.82
N PHE A 307 -5.60 -4.00 12.06
CA PHE A 307 -4.35 -4.02 12.79
C PHE A 307 -4.05 -5.47 13.23
N VAL A 308 -3.02 -6.07 12.66
CA VAL A 308 -2.57 -7.43 12.99
C VAL A 308 -1.53 -7.36 14.11
N TYR A 309 -1.70 -8.20 15.13
CA TYR A 309 -0.78 -8.30 16.26
C TYR A 309 -0.38 -9.75 16.55
N GLY A 310 0.88 -9.90 16.95
CA GLY A 310 1.47 -11.10 17.50
C GLY A 310 2.72 -10.76 18.31
N ASP A 311 3.19 -11.66 19.15
CA ASP A 311 4.46 -11.52 19.86
C ASP A 311 5.10 -12.88 20.17
N SER A 312 6.34 -12.85 20.68
CA SER A 312 7.16 -14.03 20.92
C SER A 312 6.66 -14.99 22.03
N LEU A 313 5.66 -14.59 22.77
CA LEU A 313 5.01 -15.42 23.80
C LEU A 313 3.75 -16.12 23.27
N GLN A 314 3.33 -15.78 22.04
CA GLN A 314 2.08 -16.24 21.44
C GLN A 314 2.35 -17.07 20.19
N ALA A 315 1.67 -18.22 20.06
CA ALA A 315 1.76 -19.09 18.89
C ALA A 315 0.80 -18.68 17.75
N SER A 316 -0.06 -17.70 17.99
CA SER A 316 -1.13 -17.28 17.06
C SER A 316 -1.19 -15.77 16.91
N LEU A 317 -1.73 -15.34 15.78
CA LEU A 317 -2.04 -13.95 15.51
C LEU A 317 -3.45 -13.60 15.97
N VAL A 318 -3.63 -12.34 16.34
CA VAL A 318 -4.93 -11.72 16.57
C VAL A 318 -5.04 -10.45 15.74
N ALA A 319 -6.26 -9.98 15.48
CA ALA A 319 -6.45 -8.75 14.71
C ALA A 319 -7.57 -7.87 15.31
N VAL A 320 -7.34 -6.56 15.25
CA VAL A 320 -8.40 -5.56 15.46
C VAL A 320 -8.88 -5.12 14.09
N VAL A 321 -10.18 -5.20 13.87
CA VAL A 321 -10.81 -4.91 12.57
C VAL A 321 -11.84 -3.81 12.75
N VAL A 322 -11.72 -2.77 11.95
CA VAL A 322 -12.80 -1.81 11.72
C VAL A 322 -13.57 -2.30 10.50
N PRO A 323 -14.86 -2.66 10.63
CA PRO A 323 -15.63 -3.11 9.48
C PRO A 323 -15.76 -2.04 8.40
N ASP A 324 -15.82 -2.47 7.13
CA ASP A 324 -16.17 -1.57 6.02
C ASP A 324 -17.63 -1.14 6.16
N GLU A 325 -17.91 0.14 5.98
CA GLU A 325 -19.24 0.72 6.19
C GLU A 325 -20.29 0.09 5.25
N GLN A 326 -19.94 -0.08 3.98
CA GLN A 326 -20.86 -0.66 2.99
C GLN A 326 -20.99 -2.17 3.19
N GLY A 327 -19.89 -2.84 3.49
CA GLY A 327 -19.88 -4.28 3.81
C GLY A 327 -20.71 -4.60 5.05
N LEU A 328 -20.57 -3.78 6.10
CA LEU A 328 -21.36 -3.90 7.33
C LEU A 328 -22.85 -3.69 7.06
N ALA A 329 -23.22 -2.66 6.31
CA ALA A 329 -24.60 -2.39 5.94
C ALA A 329 -25.19 -3.54 5.12
N ALA A 330 -24.47 -4.06 4.14
CA ALA A 330 -24.91 -5.20 3.33
C ALA A 330 -25.07 -6.48 4.17
N TRP A 331 -24.15 -6.74 5.10
CA TRP A 331 -24.22 -7.86 6.04
C TRP A 331 -25.46 -7.76 6.94
N ALA A 332 -25.69 -6.59 7.54
CA ALA A 332 -26.84 -6.36 8.41
C ALA A 332 -28.17 -6.54 7.65
N GLN A 333 -28.26 -6.00 6.43
CA GLN A 333 -29.42 -6.18 5.56
C GLN A 333 -29.68 -7.66 5.25
N ALA A 334 -28.64 -8.41 4.92
CA ALA A 334 -28.76 -9.85 4.61
C ALA A 334 -29.23 -10.69 5.80
N LYS A 335 -28.92 -10.25 7.03
CA LYS A 335 -29.36 -10.88 8.29
C LYS A 335 -30.68 -10.32 8.83
N GLY A 336 -31.27 -9.32 8.19
CA GLY A 336 -32.49 -8.66 8.68
C GLY A 336 -32.26 -7.86 9.97
N LEU A 337 -31.03 -7.43 10.23
CA LEU A 337 -30.62 -6.68 11.42
C LEU A 337 -30.63 -5.18 11.15
N ALA A 338 -31.00 -4.40 12.15
CA ALA A 338 -30.89 -2.94 12.13
C ALA A 338 -30.10 -2.47 13.36
N GLY A 339 -29.22 -1.52 13.15
CA GLY A 339 -28.40 -0.93 14.24
C GLY A 339 -27.30 -0.03 13.69
N ASP A 340 -26.75 0.78 14.57
CA ASP A 340 -25.52 1.51 14.30
C ASP A 340 -24.29 0.56 14.34
N ALA A 341 -23.16 1.06 13.87
CA ALA A 341 -21.93 0.27 13.81
C ALA A 341 -21.54 -0.28 15.20
N ALA A 342 -21.75 0.48 16.27
CA ALA A 342 -21.39 0.06 17.63
C ALA A 342 -22.22 -1.17 18.08
N LYS A 343 -23.54 -1.16 17.81
CA LYS A 343 -24.41 -2.29 18.13
C LYS A 343 -24.08 -3.51 17.30
N LEU A 344 -23.82 -3.33 15.99
CA LEU A 344 -23.49 -4.44 15.10
C LEU A 344 -22.14 -5.07 15.46
N CYS A 345 -21.12 -4.25 15.75
CA CYS A 345 -19.78 -4.74 16.17
C CYS A 345 -19.79 -5.53 17.48
N ALA A 346 -20.78 -5.29 18.35
CA ALA A 346 -20.95 -6.05 19.60
C ALA A 346 -21.50 -7.47 19.37
N LEU A 347 -22.05 -7.77 18.20
CA LEU A 347 -22.67 -9.07 17.90
C LEU A 347 -21.59 -10.15 17.72
N PRO A 348 -21.67 -11.27 18.44
CA PRO A 348 -20.77 -12.41 18.26
C PRO A 348 -20.83 -12.98 16.83
N GLU A 349 -21.99 -12.92 16.19
CA GLU A 349 -22.23 -13.40 14.83
C GLU A 349 -21.41 -12.62 13.80
N LEU A 350 -21.39 -11.29 13.85
CA LEU A 350 -20.56 -10.48 12.97
C LEU A 350 -19.07 -10.79 13.15
N ARG A 351 -18.65 -10.94 14.42
CA ARG A 351 -17.25 -11.31 14.72
C ARG A 351 -16.88 -12.66 14.13
N ALA A 352 -17.76 -13.65 14.20
CA ALA A 352 -17.55 -14.97 13.60
C ALA A 352 -17.47 -14.89 12.07
N ASP A 353 -18.37 -14.13 11.44
CA ASP A 353 -18.42 -13.98 9.99
C ASP A 353 -17.19 -13.22 9.46
N VAL A 354 -16.73 -12.15 10.14
CA VAL A 354 -15.48 -11.43 9.81
C VAL A 354 -14.27 -12.35 9.95
N LEU A 355 -14.18 -13.14 11.02
CA LEU A 355 -13.08 -14.10 11.18
C LEU A 355 -13.10 -15.17 10.09
N ALA A 356 -14.26 -15.69 9.74
CA ALA A 356 -14.42 -16.68 8.67
C ALA A 356 -13.99 -16.09 7.30
N ASP A 357 -14.32 -14.83 7.03
CA ASP A 357 -13.92 -14.16 5.80
C ASP A 357 -12.41 -13.88 5.73
N ILE A 358 -11.79 -13.46 6.83
CA ILE A 358 -10.33 -13.36 6.96
C ILE A 358 -9.64 -14.71 6.71
N LEU A 359 -10.19 -15.80 7.26
CA LEU A 359 -9.70 -17.17 7.00
C LEU A 359 -9.80 -17.54 5.52
N ARG A 360 -10.91 -17.18 4.86
CA ARG A 360 -11.13 -17.42 3.43
C ARG A 360 -10.11 -16.66 2.58
N VAL A 361 -10.00 -15.35 2.74
CA VAL A 361 -9.06 -14.52 1.94
C VAL A 361 -7.61 -14.89 2.21
N GLY A 362 -7.28 -15.30 3.43
CA GLY A 362 -5.97 -15.82 3.80
C GLY A 362 -5.62 -17.10 3.04
N LYS A 363 -6.53 -18.08 3.02
CA LYS A 363 -6.36 -19.34 2.26
C LYS A 363 -6.26 -19.09 0.75
N GLU A 364 -7.13 -18.25 0.18
CA GLU A 364 -7.11 -17.87 -1.23
C GLU A 364 -5.80 -17.18 -1.63
N SER A 365 -5.20 -16.42 -0.70
CA SER A 365 -3.91 -15.76 -0.86
C SER A 365 -2.71 -16.65 -0.48
N LYS A 366 -2.95 -17.93 -0.18
CA LYS A 366 -1.93 -18.94 0.19
C LYS A 366 -1.09 -18.53 1.41
N LEU A 367 -1.72 -17.93 2.43
CA LEU A 367 -1.07 -17.67 3.70
C LEU A 367 -0.81 -18.99 4.45
N HIS A 368 0.33 -19.05 5.14
CA HIS A 368 0.64 -20.14 6.06
C HIS A 368 -0.29 -20.12 7.27
N GLY A 369 -0.44 -21.26 7.94
CA GLY A 369 -1.35 -21.39 9.08
C GLY A 369 -1.05 -20.42 10.23
N PHE A 370 0.23 -20.11 10.48
CA PHE A 370 0.67 -19.14 11.48
C PHE A 370 0.48 -17.68 11.05
N GLU A 371 0.36 -17.39 9.74
CA GLU A 371 0.06 -16.06 9.20
C GLU A 371 -1.44 -15.72 9.26
N ILE A 372 -2.29 -16.61 9.77
CA ILE A 372 -3.74 -16.40 9.81
C ILE A 372 -4.18 -16.05 11.24
N ALA A 373 -4.84 -14.90 11.40
CA ALA A 373 -5.39 -14.49 12.70
C ALA A 373 -6.42 -15.50 13.21
N ARG A 374 -6.34 -15.85 14.50
CA ARG A 374 -7.21 -16.83 15.15
C ARG A 374 -8.33 -16.20 15.96
N ALA A 375 -8.22 -14.91 16.26
CA ALA A 375 -9.29 -14.14 16.89
C ALA A 375 -9.30 -12.73 16.35
N VAL A 376 -10.49 -12.11 16.36
CA VAL A 376 -10.68 -10.72 15.97
C VAL A 376 -11.45 -9.96 17.03
N HIS A 377 -11.08 -8.70 17.23
CA HIS A 377 -11.87 -7.69 17.90
C HIS A 377 -12.44 -6.75 16.86
N LEU A 378 -13.73 -6.43 16.94
CA LEU A 378 -14.36 -5.47 16.03
C LEU A 378 -14.46 -4.12 16.72
N ASP A 379 -13.91 -3.08 16.08
CA ASP A 379 -14.02 -1.70 16.54
C ASP A 379 -14.94 -0.93 15.58
N PRO A 380 -16.01 -0.29 16.09
CA PRO A 380 -16.88 0.56 15.27
C PRO A 380 -16.21 1.90 14.88
N GLU A 381 -15.17 2.34 15.62
CA GLU A 381 -14.50 3.60 15.37
C GLU A 381 -13.33 3.42 14.37
N PRO A 382 -13.32 4.17 13.24
CA PRO A 382 -12.22 4.12 12.30
C PRO A 382 -10.90 4.61 12.90
N PHE A 383 -9.80 3.98 12.51
CA PHE A 383 -8.46 4.53 12.78
C PHE A 383 -8.33 5.89 12.11
N SER A 384 -8.09 6.93 12.87
CA SER A 384 -8.09 8.32 12.41
C SER A 384 -6.91 9.11 12.97
N MET A 385 -6.70 10.31 12.45
CA MET A 385 -5.71 11.24 12.99
C MET A 385 -6.17 11.81 14.34
N GLU A 386 -7.47 11.99 14.51
CA GLU A 386 -8.11 12.51 15.70
C GLU A 386 -7.90 11.59 16.91
N ASN A 387 -8.05 10.27 16.73
CA ASN A 387 -7.74 9.29 17.78
C ASN A 387 -6.26 8.89 17.82
N GLY A 388 -5.43 9.50 16.96
CA GLY A 388 -3.99 9.35 16.97
C GLY A 388 -3.47 8.02 16.41
N LEU A 389 -4.33 7.13 15.90
CA LEU A 389 -3.96 5.78 15.46
C LEU A 389 -3.28 5.78 14.08
N ILE A 390 -3.48 6.82 13.26
CA ILE A 390 -2.81 6.94 11.96
C ILE A 390 -2.05 8.27 11.82
N THR A 391 -1.12 8.29 10.88
CA THR A 391 -0.38 9.51 10.48
C THR A 391 -1.19 10.35 9.51
N THR A 392 -0.72 11.57 9.19
CA THR A 392 -1.27 12.43 8.14
C THR A 392 -1.21 11.81 6.73
N THR A 393 -0.38 10.78 6.54
CA THR A 393 -0.32 9.97 5.31
C THR A 393 -1.08 8.66 5.44
N PHE A 394 -1.98 8.56 6.43
CA PHE A 394 -2.85 7.43 6.69
C PHE A 394 -2.14 6.11 7.05
N LYS A 395 -0.88 6.17 7.51
CA LYS A 395 -0.15 5.00 8.01
C LYS A 395 -0.53 4.70 9.46
N LEU A 396 -0.76 3.42 9.76
CA LEU A 396 -1.02 2.96 11.13
C LEU A 396 0.22 3.19 12.02
N LYS A 397 0.01 3.79 13.18
CA LYS A 397 1.02 3.94 14.23
C LYS A 397 0.98 2.71 15.16
N ARG A 398 1.71 1.65 14.79
CA ARG A 398 1.62 0.33 15.45
C ARG A 398 1.84 0.35 16.95
N ASP A 399 2.84 1.13 17.43
CA ASP A 399 3.11 1.25 18.86
C ASP A 399 1.96 1.93 19.63
N VAL A 400 1.29 2.89 18.97
CA VAL A 400 0.09 3.55 19.53
C VAL A 400 -1.09 2.58 19.51
N ALA A 401 -1.32 1.90 18.40
CA ALA A 401 -2.39 0.91 18.26
C ALA A 401 -2.22 -0.24 19.27
N LYS A 402 -1.00 -0.76 19.44
CA LYS A 402 -0.69 -1.78 20.44
C LYS A 402 -1.07 -1.34 21.87
N LYS A 403 -0.75 -0.09 22.24
CA LYS A 403 -1.10 0.46 23.55
C LYS A 403 -2.60 0.69 23.69
N HIS A 404 -3.22 1.25 22.65
CA HIS A 404 -4.65 1.57 22.61
C HIS A 404 -5.51 0.31 22.78
N TYR A 405 -5.17 -0.77 22.05
CA TYR A 405 -5.92 -2.02 22.04
C TYR A 405 -5.38 -3.09 23.00
N ARG A 406 -4.56 -2.71 23.99
CA ARG A 406 -3.92 -3.70 24.86
C ARG A 406 -4.92 -4.62 25.55
N LEU A 407 -5.99 -4.09 26.11
CA LEU A 407 -7.03 -4.88 26.79
C LEU A 407 -7.74 -5.86 25.84
N GLN A 408 -8.05 -5.41 24.63
CA GLN A 408 -8.72 -6.23 23.61
C GLN A 408 -7.79 -7.34 23.10
N ILE A 409 -6.51 -7.02 22.92
CA ILE A 409 -5.47 -8.00 22.53
C ILE A 409 -5.35 -9.09 23.60
N ASP A 410 -5.23 -8.71 24.86
CA ASP A 410 -5.12 -9.66 25.96
C ASP A 410 -6.37 -10.53 26.07
N ALA A 411 -7.57 -9.95 25.97
CA ALA A 411 -8.83 -10.69 25.99
C ALA A 411 -8.95 -11.69 24.82
N MET A 412 -8.43 -11.35 23.62
CA MET A 412 -8.39 -12.28 22.50
C MET A 412 -7.49 -13.48 22.79
N TYR A 413 -6.28 -13.24 23.32
CA TYR A 413 -5.36 -14.33 23.68
C TYR A 413 -5.90 -15.19 24.81
N ASP A 414 -6.52 -14.60 25.84
CA ASP A 414 -7.19 -15.35 26.93
C ASP A 414 -8.30 -16.26 26.39
N SER A 415 -9.02 -15.79 25.37
CA SER A 415 -10.06 -16.60 24.74
C SER A 415 -9.50 -17.78 23.93
N LEU A 416 -8.30 -17.61 23.34
CA LEU A 416 -7.61 -18.67 22.60
C LEU A 416 -6.98 -19.71 23.53
N ALA A 417 -6.48 -19.29 24.70
CA ALA A 417 -5.88 -20.18 25.69
C ALA A 417 -6.91 -21.10 26.40
N LYS A 418 -8.21 -20.72 26.37
CA LYS A 418 -9.31 -21.50 26.95
C LYS A 418 -9.92 -22.54 26.00
N LYS A 419 -9.49 -22.54 24.74
CA LYS A 419 -9.91 -23.51 23.70
C LYS A 419 -8.88 -24.62 23.53
#